data_24e91622c11e9b1eb191ce52da9b2859
#
_entry.id   24e91622c11e9b1eb191ce52da9b2859
#
_cell.length_a   1.000
_cell.length_b   1.000
_cell.length_c   1.000
_cell.angle_alpha   90.00
_cell.angle_beta   90.00
_cell.angle_gamma   90.00
#
_symmetry.space_group_name_H-M   'P 1'
#
loop_
_entity.id
_entity.type
_entity.pdbx_description
1 polymer ?
#
loop_
_entity_poly.entity_id
_entity_poly.type
_entity_poly.pdbx_seq_one_letter_code
_entity_poly.pdbx_strand_id
1 'polypeptide(L)'
;MSKFETRERFVATFEQALRNAGMQSSLGTENKPKYWRGQVNNDTSDLFLLYVVTGNEPLEYADNKSIRRDLYINGQLFTRSGYTDSDYQDLAVAIERECEALGLFITFDDENINNAIDTESPVFYVNFEVNARLRNN
;
A
#
# COMPACT_ATOMS: atom_id res chain seq x y z
N MET A 1 1.99 -16.96 -0.37
CA MET A 1 2.68 -15.74 0.09
C MET A 1 4.05 -15.65 -0.57
N SER A 2 4.35 -14.51 -1.16
CA SER A 2 5.63 -14.27 -1.83
C SER A 2 6.77 -14.17 -0.82
N LYS A 3 7.96 -14.63 -1.21
CA LYS A 3 9.16 -14.58 -0.39
C LYS A 3 10.12 -13.54 -0.93
N PHE A 4 10.64 -12.71 -0.06
CA PHE A 4 11.61 -11.68 -0.39
C PHE A 4 12.88 -11.86 0.43
N GLU A 5 14.02 -11.51 -0.16
CA GLU A 5 15.30 -11.63 0.53
C GLU A 5 15.51 -10.52 1.56
N THR A 6 14.95 -9.34 1.31
CA THR A 6 15.06 -8.19 2.20
C THR A 6 13.74 -7.42 2.28
N ARG A 7 13.58 -6.69 3.38
CA ARG A 7 12.47 -5.77 3.58
C ARG A 7 12.43 -4.72 2.46
N GLU A 8 13.58 -4.17 2.09
CA GLU A 8 13.64 -3.11 1.06
C GLU A 8 13.24 -3.66 -0.31
N ARG A 9 13.52 -4.92 -0.61
CA ARG A 9 13.09 -5.55 -1.85
C ARG A 9 11.57 -5.68 -1.91
N PHE A 10 10.94 -6.02 -0.80
CA PHE A 10 9.49 -6.08 -0.69
C PHE A 10 8.86 -4.71 -0.94
N VAL A 11 9.38 -3.68 -0.26
CA VAL A 11 8.89 -2.30 -0.41
C VAL A 11 9.07 -1.81 -1.84
N ALA A 12 10.24 -2.05 -2.45
CA ALA A 12 10.51 -1.64 -3.83
C ALA A 12 9.56 -2.32 -4.82
N THR A 13 9.23 -3.58 -4.59
CA THR A 13 8.27 -4.32 -5.44
C THR A 13 6.86 -3.72 -5.32
N PHE A 14 6.44 -3.40 -4.11
CA PHE A 14 5.15 -2.75 -3.90
C PHE A 14 5.09 -1.38 -4.60
N GLU A 15 6.12 -0.57 -4.44
CA GLU A 15 6.19 0.74 -5.09
C GLU A 15 6.20 0.62 -6.62
N GLN A 16 6.85 -0.42 -7.15
CA GLN A 16 6.81 -0.68 -8.58
C GLN A 16 5.40 -1.01 -9.05
N ALA A 17 4.63 -1.78 -8.26
CA ALA A 17 3.24 -2.07 -8.57
C ALA A 17 2.41 -0.77 -8.60
N LEU A 18 2.63 0.14 -7.66
CA LEU A 18 1.94 1.42 -7.63
C LEU A 18 2.27 2.27 -8.86
N ARG A 19 3.54 2.33 -9.25
CA ARG A 19 3.95 3.06 -10.46
C ARG A 19 3.34 2.44 -11.71
N ASN A 20 3.30 1.13 -11.81
CA ASN A 20 2.67 0.42 -12.93
C ASN A 20 1.17 0.69 -12.99
N ALA A 21 0.54 0.94 -11.86
CA ALA A 21 -0.88 1.30 -11.79
C ALA A 21 -1.16 2.77 -12.12
N GLY A 22 -0.13 3.56 -12.44
CA GLY A 22 -0.29 4.95 -12.83
C GLY A 22 -0.03 5.97 -11.72
N MET A 23 0.54 5.54 -10.61
CA MET A 23 0.89 6.44 -9.50
C MET A 23 2.34 6.92 -9.61
N GLN A 24 2.66 7.95 -8.85
CA GLN A 24 4.01 8.46 -8.70
C GLN A 24 4.37 8.62 -7.23
N SER A 25 5.67 8.72 -6.94
CA SER A 25 6.11 8.99 -5.57
C SER A 25 5.66 10.40 -5.14
N SER A 26 5.64 10.63 -3.83
CA SER A 26 5.27 11.93 -3.26
C SER A 26 6.16 13.09 -3.73
N LEU A 27 7.37 12.77 -4.23
CA LEU A 27 8.29 13.77 -4.80
C LEU A 27 8.05 14.04 -6.27
N GLY A 28 7.16 13.30 -6.91
CA GLY A 28 6.85 13.47 -8.33
C GLY A 28 6.11 14.77 -8.61
N THR A 29 6.29 15.29 -9.82
CA THR A 29 5.72 16.57 -10.24
C THR A 29 4.68 16.43 -11.35
N GLU A 30 4.41 15.21 -11.81
CA GLU A 30 3.41 14.94 -12.82
C GLU A 30 2.00 15.03 -12.23
N ASN A 31 1.00 15.19 -13.08
CA ASN A 31 -0.40 15.18 -12.66
C ASN A 31 -0.91 13.73 -12.53
N LYS A 32 -0.41 13.05 -11.51
CA LYS A 32 -0.74 11.65 -11.19
C LYS A 32 -1.01 11.51 -9.71
N PRO A 33 -1.83 10.53 -9.30
CA PRO A 33 -1.98 10.21 -7.88
C PRO A 33 -0.63 9.87 -7.25
N LYS A 34 -0.43 10.33 -6.02
CA LYS A 34 0.83 10.14 -5.28
C LYS A 34 0.71 9.03 -4.24
N TYR A 35 1.80 8.32 -4.01
CA TYR A 35 1.92 7.44 -2.86
C TYR A 35 2.91 8.04 -1.86
N TRP A 36 2.52 7.97 -0.59
CA TRP A 36 3.28 8.52 0.53
C TRP A 36 3.68 7.40 1.47
N ARG A 37 4.89 7.45 1.98
CA ARG A 37 5.37 6.50 2.99
C ARG A 37 5.47 7.22 4.35
N GLY A 38 4.78 6.68 5.36
CA GLY A 38 4.85 7.15 6.73
C GLY A 38 3.88 8.28 7.05
N GLN A 39 3.90 9.36 6.29
CA GLN A 39 2.98 10.49 6.50
C GLN A 39 2.71 11.23 5.21
N VAL A 40 1.57 11.91 5.17
CA VAL A 40 1.16 12.74 4.05
C VAL A 40 1.37 14.21 4.43
N ASN A 41 2.02 14.98 3.54
CA ASN A 41 2.25 16.40 3.73
C ASN A 41 1.63 17.19 2.57
N ASN A 42 0.56 17.93 2.85
CA ASN A 42 -0.06 18.86 1.91
C ASN A 42 -0.48 18.26 0.57
N ASP A 43 -1.02 17.05 0.58
CA ASP A 43 -1.57 16.46 -0.65
C ASP A 43 -2.95 17.03 -0.92
N THR A 44 -3.12 17.67 -2.09
CA THR A 44 -4.38 18.23 -2.53
C THR A 44 -5.02 17.44 -3.66
N SER A 45 -4.42 16.32 -4.07
CA SER A 45 -4.97 15.47 -5.13
C SER A 45 -6.26 14.79 -4.71
N ASP A 46 -7.09 14.43 -5.69
CA ASP A 46 -8.33 13.70 -5.43
C ASP A 46 -8.09 12.24 -5.04
N LEU A 47 -6.97 11.68 -5.48
CA LEU A 47 -6.59 10.30 -5.20
C LEU A 47 -5.14 10.28 -4.70
N PHE A 48 -4.91 9.61 -3.58
CA PHE A 48 -3.56 9.37 -3.07
C PHE A 48 -3.56 8.17 -2.13
N LEU A 49 -2.37 7.65 -1.86
CA LEU A 49 -2.19 6.47 -1.04
C LEU A 49 -1.13 6.74 0.02
N LEU A 50 -1.40 6.27 1.23
CA LEU A 50 -0.45 6.31 2.34
C LEU A 50 -0.18 4.87 2.77
N TYR A 51 1.09 4.53 2.99
CA TYR A 51 1.44 3.22 3.54
C TYR A 51 2.55 3.31 4.57
N VAL A 52 2.58 2.30 5.44
CA VAL A 52 3.66 2.07 6.41
C VAL A 52 4.07 0.60 6.31
N VAL A 53 5.33 0.34 6.64
CA VAL A 53 5.87 -1.02 6.66
C VAL A 53 5.97 -1.48 8.11
N THR A 54 5.35 -2.62 8.42
CA THR A 54 5.32 -3.16 9.78
C THR A 54 5.73 -4.64 9.75
N GLY A 55 5.85 -5.22 10.94
CA GLY A 55 6.25 -6.61 11.08
C GLY A 55 7.77 -6.75 11.20
N ASN A 56 8.32 -7.78 10.56
CA ASN A 56 9.72 -8.15 10.66
C ASN A 56 10.10 -8.75 12.02
N GLU A 57 9.10 -9.22 12.77
CA GLU A 57 9.37 -9.97 13.99
C GLU A 57 9.53 -11.44 13.64
N PRO A 58 10.49 -12.15 14.28
CA PRO A 58 10.63 -13.58 14.02
C PRO A 58 9.44 -14.36 14.59
N LEU A 59 8.83 -15.21 13.76
CA LEU A 59 7.67 -16.02 14.13
C LEU A 59 8.03 -17.48 14.42
N GLU A 60 9.12 -17.95 13.86
CA GLU A 60 9.59 -19.33 14.04
C GLU A 60 11.09 -19.35 14.29
N TYR A 61 11.55 -20.30 15.12
CA TYR A 61 12.95 -20.44 15.44
C TYR A 61 13.39 -21.90 15.25
N ALA A 62 14.60 -22.08 14.75
CA ALA A 62 15.31 -23.35 14.73
C ALA A 62 16.77 -23.07 15.11
N ASP A 63 17.33 -23.85 16.05
CA ASP A 63 18.70 -23.70 16.55
C ASP A 63 19.03 -22.27 16.97
N ASN A 64 18.12 -21.61 17.69
CA ASN A 64 18.21 -20.22 18.15
C ASN A 64 18.31 -19.18 17.01
N LYS A 65 17.95 -19.56 15.79
CA LYS A 65 17.86 -18.64 14.66
C LYS A 65 16.43 -18.51 14.19
N SER A 66 16.03 -17.31 13.82
CA SER A 66 14.72 -17.13 13.23
C SER A 66 14.70 -17.76 11.84
N ILE A 67 13.66 -18.56 11.56
CA ILE A 67 13.48 -19.21 10.25
C ILE A 67 12.33 -18.61 9.46
N ARG A 68 11.53 -17.75 10.08
CA ARG A 68 10.41 -17.08 9.42
C ARG A 68 10.23 -15.70 10.00
N ARG A 69 10.10 -14.73 9.10
CA ARG A 69 9.71 -13.37 9.41
C ARG A 69 8.65 -12.94 8.41
N ASP A 70 7.53 -12.43 8.89
CA ASP A 70 6.51 -11.87 8.03
C ASP A 70 6.60 -10.35 8.02
N LEU A 71 6.36 -9.77 6.86
CA LEU A 71 6.35 -8.34 6.64
C LEU A 71 4.97 -7.92 6.17
N TYR A 72 4.55 -6.74 6.59
CA TYR A 72 3.28 -6.18 6.20
C TYR A 72 3.47 -4.76 5.69
N ILE A 73 2.75 -4.44 4.63
CA ILE A 73 2.52 -3.06 4.24
C ILE A 73 1.06 -2.80 4.53
N ASN A 74 0.80 -1.83 5.38
CA ASN A 74 -0.55 -1.41 5.75
C ASN A 74 -0.73 0.04 5.35
N GLY A 75 -1.92 0.38 4.89
CA GLY A 75 -2.18 1.75 4.55
C GLY A 75 -3.61 2.02 4.17
N GLN A 76 -3.79 3.15 3.54
CA GLN A 76 -5.09 3.64 3.10
C GLN A 76 -4.99 4.19 1.69
N LEU A 77 -6.02 3.89 0.90
CA LEU A 77 -6.24 4.54 -0.39
C LEU A 77 -7.31 5.60 -0.17
N PHE A 78 -6.97 6.85 -0.48
CA PHE A 78 -7.82 8.02 -0.21
C PHE A 78 -8.46 8.54 -1.49
N THR A 79 -9.68 9.02 -1.35
CA THR A 79 -10.38 9.75 -2.42
C THR A 79 -11.14 10.94 -1.83
N ARG A 80 -11.13 12.06 -2.54
CA ARG A 80 -11.96 13.24 -2.18
C ARG A 80 -13.31 13.21 -2.89
N SER A 81 -13.42 12.41 -3.95
CA SER A 81 -14.62 12.34 -4.78
C SER A 81 -15.64 11.31 -4.32
N GLY A 82 -15.27 10.48 -3.33
CA GLY A 82 -16.14 9.41 -2.82
C GLY A 82 -15.84 8.06 -3.45
N TYR A 83 -16.34 7.01 -2.82
CA TYR A 83 -16.06 5.62 -3.19
C TYR A 83 -16.69 5.19 -4.51
N THR A 84 -17.71 5.90 -4.95
CA THR A 84 -18.41 5.60 -6.20
C THR A 84 -17.77 6.24 -7.42
N ASP A 85 -16.72 7.04 -7.22
CA ASP A 85 -16.01 7.66 -8.32
C ASP A 85 -15.30 6.60 -9.16
N SER A 86 -15.46 6.70 -10.49
CA SER A 86 -14.90 5.71 -11.40
C SER A 86 -13.36 5.70 -11.40
N ASP A 87 -12.74 6.86 -11.25
CA ASP A 87 -11.27 6.94 -11.20
C ASP A 87 -10.72 6.25 -9.95
N TYR A 88 -11.42 6.38 -8.81
CA TYR A 88 -11.06 5.65 -7.60
C TYR A 88 -11.17 4.13 -7.82
N GLN A 89 -12.28 3.66 -8.38
CA GLN A 89 -12.50 2.26 -8.64
C GLN A 89 -11.47 1.69 -9.61
N ASP A 90 -11.19 2.42 -10.68
CA ASP A 90 -10.20 2.00 -11.67
C ASP A 90 -8.79 1.93 -11.06
N LEU A 91 -8.43 2.89 -10.22
CA LEU A 91 -7.13 2.88 -9.54
C LEU A 91 -7.01 1.70 -8.58
N ALA A 92 -8.04 1.42 -7.77
CA ALA A 92 -8.03 0.28 -6.85
C ALA A 92 -7.85 -1.05 -7.59
N VAL A 93 -8.58 -1.24 -8.68
CA VAL A 93 -8.46 -2.45 -9.52
C VAL A 93 -7.07 -2.53 -10.16
N ALA A 94 -6.54 -1.42 -10.65
CA ALA A 94 -5.21 -1.37 -11.25
C ALA A 94 -4.12 -1.75 -10.24
N ILE A 95 -4.20 -1.21 -9.02
CA ILE A 95 -3.26 -1.55 -7.93
C ILE A 95 -3.30 -3.05 -7.63
N GLU A 96 -4.49 -3.60 -7.46
CA GLU A 96 -4.67 -5.04 -7.19
C GLU A 96 -4.05 -5.89 -8.29
N ARG A 97 -4.35 -5.55 -9.55
CA ARG A 97 -3.84 -6.29 -10.71
C ARG A 97 -2.32 -6.21 -10.82
N GLU A 98 -1.74 -5.04 -10.62
CA GLU A 98 -0.28 -4.86 -10.72
C GLU A 98 0.45 -5.52 -9.55
N CYS A 99 -0.15 -5.53 -8.36
CA CYS A 99 0.39 -6.29 -7.22
C CYS A 99 0.41 -7.78 -7.54
N GLU A 100 -0.69 -8.33 -8.05
CA GLU A 100 -0.75 -9.75 -8.42
C GLU A 100 0.28 -10.11 -9.48
N ALA A 101 0.47 -9.23 -10.47
CA ALA A 101 1.47 -9.45 -11.53
C ALA A 101 2.89 -9.54 -11.00
N LEU A 102 3.18 -8.89 -9.88
CA LEU A 102 4.49 -8.93 -9.22
C LEU A 102 4.57 -9.91 -8.05
N GLY A 103 3.54 -10.76 -7.89
CA GLY A 103 3.50 -11.78 -6.86
C GLY A 103 3.11 -11.27 -5.48
N LEU A 104 2.50 -10.10 -5.39
CA LEU A 104 2.00 -9.54 -4.14
C LEU A 104 0.49 -9.76 -4.02
N PHE A 105 0.03 -10.00 -2.80
CA PHE A 105 -1.40 -10.04 -2.50
C PHE A 105 -1.78 -8.83 -1.69
N ILE A 106 -2.63 -7.99 -2.25
CA ILE A 106 -3.20 -6.85 -1.56
C ILE A 106 -4.67 -7.15 -1.24
N THR A 107 -5.08 -6.81 -0.02
CA THR A 107 -6.47 -6.93 0.42
C THR A 107 -6.97 -5.55 0.81
N PHE A 108 -8.03 -5.10 0.16
CA PHE A 108 -8.75 -3.89 0.56
C PHE A 108 -9.88 -4.27 1.49
N ASP A 109 -10.04 -3.53 2.57
CA ASP A 109 -11.09 -3.79 3.57
C ASP A 109 -12.32 -2.95 3.26
N ASP A 110 -13.16 -3.46 2.35
CA ASP A 110 -14.35 -2.77 1.90
C ASP A 110 -15.44 -2.64 3.00
N GLU A 111 -15.35 -3.44 4.07
CA GLU A 111 -16.30 -3.39 5.18
C GLU A 111 -16.04 -2.20 6.11
N ASN A 112 -14.84 -1.64 6.07
CA ASN A 112 -14.42 -0.52 6.92
C ASN A 112 -14.13 0.72 6.09
N ILE A 113 -15.08 1.11 5.26
CA ILE A 113 -15.00 2.36 4.51
C ILE A 113 -15.14 3.51 5.50
N ASN A 114 -14.11 4.34 5.58
CA ASN A 114 -14.01 5.40 6.57
C ASN A 114 -14.07 6.79 5.94
N ASN A 115 -14.53 7.73 6.72
CA ASN A 115 -14.52 9.14 6.37
C ASN A 115 -13.58 9.86 7.33
N ALA A 116 -12.44 10.30 6.82
CA ALA A 116 -11.52 11.15 7.57
C ALA A 116 -12.02 12.58 7.48
N ILE A 117 -12.46 13.13 8.60
CA ILE A 117 -13.10 14.44 8.65
C ILE A 117 -12.05 15.53 8.71
N ASP A 118 -11.87 16.21 7.58
CA ASP A 118 -11.45 17.59 7.53
C ASP A 118 -12.70 18.38 7.15
N THR A 119 -13.09 19.35 7.94
CA THR A 119 -14.37 20.06 7.80
C THR A 119 -14.53 20.83 6.49
N GLU A 120 -13.42 21.16 5.81
CA GLU A 120 -13.45 21.91 4.55
C GLU A 120 -13.32 21.02 3.31
N SER A 121 -12.70 19.84 3.47
CA SER A 121 -12.46 18.89 2.37
C SER A 121 -12.54 17.46 2.88
N PRO A 122 -13.73 16.89 2.96
CA PRO A 122 -13.86 15.52 3.43
C PRO A 122 -13.07 14.56 2.55
N VAL A 123 -12.31 13.68 3.19
CA VAL A 123 -11.51 12.65 2.55
C VAL A 123 -12.03 11.29 2.99
N PHE A 124 -12.28 10.43 2.03
CA PHE A 124 -12.74 9.07 2.26
C PHE A 124 -11.57 8.13 2.05
N TYR A 125 -11.46 7.06 2.85
CA TYR A 125 -10.39 6.10 2.68
C TYR A 125 -10.85 4.68 2.95
N VAL A 126 -10.18 3.74 2.28
CA VAL A 126 -10.30 2.31 2.53
C VAL A 126 -8.95 1.80 3.00
N ASN A 127 -8.95 0.95 4.03
CA ASN A 127 -7.74 0.31 4.51
C ASN A 127 -7.31 -0.82 3.57
N PHE A 128 -6.00 -1.02 3.46
CA PHE A 128 -5.46 -2.16 2.73
C PHE A 128 -4.29 -2.78 3.48
N GLU A 129 -4.00 -4.04 3.14
CA GLU A 129 -2.85 -4.77 3.67
C GLU A 129 -2.20 -5.59 2.56
N VAL A 130 -0.88 -5.59 2.55
CA VAL A 130 -0.05 -6.44 1.70
C VAL A 130 0.88 -7.26 2.59
N ASN A 131 0.88 -8.58 2.40
CA ASN A 131 1.68 -9.49 3.21
C ASN A 131 2.79 -10.10 2.38
N ALA A 132 3.94 -10.30 3.01
CA ALA A 132 5.04 -11.04 2.42
C ALA A 132 5.80 -11.79 3.52
N ARG A 133 6.54 -12.80 3.09
CA ARG A 133 7.46 -13.53 3.96
C ARG A 133 8.88 -13.15 3.62
N LEU A 134 9.67 -12.81 4.63
CA LEU A 134 11.09 -12.60 4.46
C LEU A 134 11.80 -13.96 4.39
N ARG A 135 12.63 -14.12 3.37
CA ARG A 135 13.44 -15.34 3.22
C ARG A 135 14.63 -15.28 4.18
N ASN A 136 14.77 -16.31 4.98
CA ASN A 136 15.96 -16.52 5.80
C ASN A 136 16.90 -17.50 5.09
N ASN A 137 18.12 -17.11 4.96
CA ASN A 137 19.18 -17.96 4.43
C ASN A 137 19.94 -18.62 5.56
#